data_965eee0f4e601e29be7e3f07fa657071
#
_entry.id   965eee0f4e601e29be7e3f07fa657071
#
_cell.length_a   1.000
_cell.length_b   1.000
_cell.length_c   1.000
_cell.angle_alpha   90.00
_cell.angle_beta   90.00
_cell.angle_gamma   90.00
#
_symmetry.space_group_name_H-M   'P 1'
#
loop_
_entity.id
_entity.type
_entity.pdbx_description
1 polymer ?
#
loop_
_entity_poly.entity_id
_entity_poly.type
_entity_poly.pdbx_seq_one_letter_code
_entity_poly.pdbx_strand_id
1 'polypeptide(L)'
;MSNAISVQRLILQEEDIVDGETKSMTVEVRGSMVDSVLAGQGVEVIGILHSEPVGKGLNLERKMIMARSITEKSNQLTNITVTEEDRSRVERFVEEYNYADRMSMVVKEWGGRVYSEDHIKEAIILQSCGGVKNGYSKTSGRIHILIVGDPGTAKTKLLELATEIHPGSRFVQADVASQAGLFGACVQAEDLYTGKKQWTITPGELPLAHEYGVCAVDEFNLYKGDKSEFNNAMESGYIKISKVQSATLKTPAPIIAGANPMNGNKKKWIRGERV
;
A
#
# COMPACT_ATOMS: atom_id res chain seq x y z
N MET A 1 9.27 20.03 -39.96
CA MET A 1 9.13 18.86 -39.07
C MET A 1 8.45 19.35 -37.80
N SER A 2 7.22 18.93 -37.52
CA SER A 2 6.52 19.30 -36.32
C SER A 2 7.13 18.53 -35.15
N ASN A 3 7.79 19.21 -34.20
CA ASN A 3 8.23 18.60 -32.96
C ASN A 3 7.00 18.27 -32.10
N ALA A 4 6.45 17.08 -32.24
CA ALA A 4 5.42 16.59 -31.37
C ALA A 4 6.06 16.28 -30.01
N ILE A 5 5.56 16.92 -28.95
CA ILE A 5 5.96 16.65 -27.57
C ILE A 5 4.91 15.76 -26.94
N SER A 6 5.32 14.64 -26.38
CA SER A 6 4.41 13.78 -25.59
C SER A 6 3.91 14.53 -24.36
N VAL A 7 2.62 14.40 -24.08
CA VAL A 7 1.95 15.03 -22.93
C VAL A 7 1.12 13.98 -22.22
N GLN A 8 1.26 13.92 -20.89
CA GLN A 8 0.45 13.06 -20.03
C GLN A 8 -0.19 13.90 -18.92
N ARG A 9 -1.41 13.56 -18.55
CA ARG A 9 -2.11 14.17 -17.44
C ARG A 9 -2.26 13.20 -16.30
N LEU A 10 -1.89 13.66 -15.11
CA LEU A 10 -1.96 12.92 -13.86
C LEU A 10 -2.98 13.60 -12.96
N ILE A 11 -3.74 12.81 -12.23
CA ILE A 11 -4.59 13.31 -11.15
C ILE A 11 -3.88 12.97 -9.85
N LEU A 12 -3.39 13.98 -9.14
CA LEU A 12 -2.82 13.84 -7.81
C LEU A 12 -3.93 13.96 -6.78
N GLN A 13 -3.85 13.13 -5.76
CA GLN A 13 -4.70 13.19 -4.57
C GLN A 13 -3.83 13.48 -3.36
N GLU A 14 -4.34 14.27 -2.42
CA GLU A 14 -3.69 14.45 -1.12
C GLU A 14 -3.61 13.11 -0.39
N GLU A 15 -2.45 12.83 0.23
CA GLU A 15 -2.26 11.62 1.04
C GLU A 15 -3.04 11.69 2.36
N ASP A 16 -3.15 12.88 2.94
CA ASP A 16 -3.86 13.08 4.20
C ASP A 16 -5.32 13.46 3.93
N ILE A 17 -6.23 12.61 4.36
CA ILE A 17 -7.67 12.92 4.32
C ILE A 17 -7.98 13.77 5.56
N VAL A 18 -8.06 15.09 5.37
CA VAL A 18 -8.54 16.00 6.40
C VAL A 18 -10.03 16.25 6.13
N ASP A 19 -10.87 16.04 7.14
CA ASP A 19 -12.33 16.26 7.09
C ASP A 19 -13.12 15.41 6.09
N GLY A 20 -12.61 14.23 5.70
CA GLY A 20 -13.34 13.27 4.86
C GLY A 20 -13.43 13.64 3.38
N GLU A 21 -12.87 14.74 2.95
CA GLU A 21 -12.79 15.15 1.54
C GLU A 21 -11.38 14.98 0.99
N THR A 22 -11.25 14.21 -0.08
CA THR A 22 -9.99 14.05 -0.80
C THR A 22 -9.85 15.17 -1.82
N LYS A 23 -8.90 16.08 -1.63
CA LYS A 23 -8.60 17.10 -2.62
C LYS A 23 -7.77 16.50 -3.74
N SER A 24 -8.14 16.79 -4.98
CA SER A 24 -7.40 16.37 -6.16
C SER A 24 -6.93 17.56 -6.99
N MET A 25 -5.77 17.40 -7.62
CA MET A 25 -5.17 18.40 -8.51
C MET A 25 -4.73 17.73 -9.81
N THR A 26 -5.06 18.35 -10.94
CA THR A 26 -4.57 17.90 -12.25
C THR A 26 -3.15 18.41 -12.47
N VAL A 27 -2.25 17.52 -12.89
CA VAL A 27 -0.88 17.84 -13.24
C VAL A 27 -0.61 17.44 -14.67
N GLU A 28 -0.06 18.33 -15.48
CA GLU A 28 0.38 18.03 -16.83
C GLU A 28 1.90 17.85 -16.84
N VAL A 29 2.36 16.70 -17.30
CA VAL A 29 3.78 16.36 -17.49
C VAL A 29 4.07 16.25 -18.98
N ARG A 30 5.27 16.64 -19.41
CA ARG A 30 5.68 16.70 -20.81
C ARG A 30 7.06 16.07 -21.04
N GLY A 31 7.26 15.56 -22.24
CA GLY A 31 8.56 15.07 -22.70
C GLY A 31 9.05 13.88 -21.89
N SER A 32 10.24 13.96 -21.32
CA SER A 32 10.87 12.88 -20.54
C SER A 32 10.17 12.54 -19.22
N MET A 33 9.29 13.39 -18.74
CA MET A 33 8.49 13.15 -17.53
C MET A 33 7.26 12.27 -17.79
N VAL A 34 6.92 12.03 -19.05
CA VAL A 34 5.82 11.13 -19.41
C VAL A 34 6.20 9.71 -19.05
N ASP A 35 5.28 8.99 -18.40
CA ASP A 35 5.46 7.60 -17.91
C ASP A 35 6.60 7.41 -16.91
N SER A 36 7.10 8.49 -16.30
CA SER A 36 8.15 8.42 -15.27
C SER A 36 7.65 7.96 -13.91
N VAL A 37 6.35 8.04 -13.68
CA VAL A 37 5.70 7.63 -12.42
C VAL A 37 4.50 6.73 -12.69
N LEU A 38 4.22 5.83 -11.75
CA LEU A 38 3.12 4.88 -11.86
C LEU A 38 1.93 5.33 -11.00
N ALA A 39 0.72 4.89 -11.39
CA ALA A 39 -0.46 5.11 -10.56
C ALA A 39 -0.29 4.47 -9.18
N GLY A 40 -0.63 5.21 -8.13
CA GLY A 40 -0.47 4.79 -6.74
C GLY A 40 0.89 5.12 -6.11
N GLN A 41 1.83 5.70 -6.86
CA GLN A 41 3.07 6.20 -6.28
C GLN A 41 2.86 7.57 -5.63
N GLY A 42 3.45 7.76 -4.43
CA GLY A 42 3.64 9.09 -3.86
C GLY A 42 4.62 9.90 -4.70
N VAL A 43 4.26 11.13 -5.04
CA VAL A 43 5.10 11.98 -5.89
C VAL A 43 5.21 13.39 -5.33
N GLU A 44 6.36 13.98 -5.55
CA GLU A 44 6.60 15.41 -5.36
C GLU A 44 6.63 16.09 -6.73
N VAL A 45 5.82 17.13 -6.89
CA VAL A 45 5.71 17.86 -8.15
C VAL A 45 6.08 19.33 -7.94
N ILE A 46 7.08 19.77 -8.68
CA ILE A 46 7.43 21.18 -8.77
C ILE A 46 6.92 21.70 -10.12
N GLY A 47 6.09 22.72 -10.11
CA GLY A 47 5.49 23.21 -11.35
C GLY A 47 4.91 24.61 -11.21
N ILE A 48 4.32 25.07 -12.31
CA ILE A 48 3.66 26.37 -12.40
C ILE A 48 2.15 26.12 -12.35
N LEU A 49 1.48 26.79 -11.40
CA LEU A 49 0.03 26.78 -11.35
C LEU A 49 -0.52 27.59 -12.54
N HIS A 50 -1.30 26.93 -13.36
CA HIS A 50 -1.97 27.52 -14.51
C HIS A 50 -3.48 27.52 -14.27
N SER A 51 -4.15 28.60 -14.64
CA SER A 51 -5.59 28.73 -14.56
C SER A 51 -6.16 28.96 -15.95
N GLU A 52 -7.12 28.15 -16.35
CA GLU A 52 -7.81 28.29 -17.63
C GLU A 52 -9.32 28.51 -17.41
N PRO A 53 -9.94 29.43 -18.12
CA PRO A 53 -11.39 29.61 -18.05
C PRO A 53 -12.12 28.38 -18.61
N VAL A 54 -13.12 27.91 -17.89
CA VAL A 54 -13.98 26.78 -18.31
C VAL A 54 -15.20 27.30 -19.04
N GLY A 55 -15.23 27.14 -20.36
CA GLY A 55 -16.39 27.45 -21.20
C GLY A 55 -16.58 28.94 -21.52
N LYS A 56 -17.33 29.22 -22.57
CA LYS A 56 -17.71 30.60 -22.93
C LYS A 56 -18.84 31.05 -22.03
N GLY A 57 -18.55 32.00 -21.14
CA GLY A 57 -19.58 32.70 -20.36
C GLY A 57 -19.77 32.27 -18.90
N LEU A 58 -18.96 31.36 -18.39
CA LEU A 58 -18.94 30.99 -16.96
C LEU A 58 -17.66 31.55 -16.33
N ASN A 59 -17.79 32.27 -15.21
CA ASN A 59 -16.65 32.72 -14.39
C ASN A 59 -16.04 31.54 -13.58
N LEU A 60 -15.91 30.38 -14.19
CA LEU A 60 -15.30 29.22 -13.61
C LEU A 60 -13.88 29.07 -14.15
N GLU A 61 -12.92 29.06 -13.27
CA GLU A 61 -11.51 28.81 -13.59
C GLU A 61 -11.13 27.39 -13.14
N ARG A 62 -10.44 26.71 -14.02
CA ARG A 62 -9.84 25.43 -13.72
C ARG A 62 -8.36 25.60 -13.46
N LYS A 63 -7.89 25.09 -12.32
CA LYS A 63 -6.49 25.13 -11.94
C LYS A 63 -5.81 23.80 -12.25
N MET A 64 -4.62 23.88 -12.83
CA MET A 64 -3.74 22.74 -13.09
C MET A 64 -2.29 23.14 -12.83
N ILE A 65 -1.46 22.17 -12.55
CA ILE A 65 -0.02 22.36 -12.42
C ILE A 65 0.67 21.88 -13.71
N MET A 66 1.40 22.78 -14.35
CA MET A 66 2.34 22.40 -15.41
C MET A 66 3.66 22.00 -14.75
N ALA A 67 3.94 20.71 -14.71
CA ALA A 67 5.12 20.18 -14.05
C ALA A 67 6.41 20.65 -14.75
N ARG A 68 7.36 21.05 -13.95
CA ARG A 68 8.76 21.30 -14.32
C ARG A 68 9.63 20.11 -13.90
N SER A 69 9.27 19.49 -12.79
CA SER A 69 9.88 18.28 -12.28
C SER A 69 8.81 17.44 -11.60
N ILE A 70 8.89 16.14 -11.78
CA ILE A 70 8.14 15.14 -11.04
C ILE A 70 9.14 14.09 -10.56
N THR A 71 9.15 13.85 -9.27
CA THR A 71 10.01 12.85 -8.65
C THR A 71 9.15 11.96 -7.78
N GLU A 72 9.51 10.70 -7.71
CA GLU A 72 8.91 9.82 -6.71
C GLU A 72 9.23 10.42 -5.33
N LYS A 73 8.18 10.65 -4.54
CA LYS A 73 8.35 11.09 -3.17
C LYS A 73 9.04 9.96 -2.42
N SER A 74 10.34 10.12 -2.17
CA SER A 74 10.98 9.27 -1.19
C SER A 74 10.26 9.56 0.12
N ASN A 75 9.57 8.56 0.64
CA ASN A 75 8.61 8.72 1.70
C ASN A 75 9.12 9.64 2.80
N GLN A 76 8.41 10.73 3.04
CA GLN A 76 8.64 11.62 4.19
C GLN A 76 8.43 10.92 5.55
N LEU A 77 8.03 9.66 5.54
CA LEU A 77 8.03 8.79 6.71
C LEU A 77 9.45 8.40 7.14
N THR A 78 10.44 8.65 6.29
CA THR A 78 11.87 8.62 6.63
C THR A 78 12.40 9.95 7.19
N ASN A 79 11.54 10.86 7.62
CA ASN A 79 12.00 11.98 8.47
C ASN A 79 12.39 11.52 9.89
N ILE A 80 12.35 10.23 10.18
CA ILE A 80 13.18 9.65 11.22
C ILE A 80 14.62 9.70 10.68
N THR A 81 15.28 10.82 10.88
CA THR A 81 16.71 10.91 10.62
C THR A 81 17.39 10.02 11.65
N VAL A 82 17.83 8.83 11.22
CA VAL A 82 18.63 7.94 12.06
C VAL A 82 19.93 8.66 12.33
N THR A 83 20.12 9.13 13.57
CA THR A 83 21.34 9.82 13.98
C THR A 83 22.47 8.82 14.23
N GLU A 84 23.71 9.29 14.29
CA GLU A 84 24.83 8.43 14.72
C GLU A 84 24.66 7.94 16.16
N GLU A 85 23.97 8.71 17.00
CA GLU A 85 23.64 8.27 18.35
C GLU A 85 22.68 7.09 18.34
N ASP A 86 21.63 7.12 17.48
CA ASP A 86 20.70 6.01 17.31
C ASP A 86 21.42 4.75 16.79
N ARG A 87 22.31 4.91 15.82
CA ARG A 87 23.15 3.80 15.34
C ARG A 87 23.97 3.18 16.45
N SER A 88 24.69 4.01 17.19
CA SER A 88 25.52 3.56 18.31
C SER A 88 24.72 2.89 19.43
N ARG A 89 23.47 3.32 19.64
CA ARG A 89 22.56 2.67 20.60
C ARG A 89 22.13 1.30 20.10
N VAL A 90 21.79 1.17 18.83
CA VAL A 90 21.41 -0.11 18.21
C VAL A 90 22.59 -1.07 18.20
N GLU A 91 23.79 -0.61 17.83
CA GLU A 91 25.02 -1.42 17.82
C GLU A 91 25.32 -1.97 19.22
N ARG A 92 25.29 -1.12 20.26
CA ARG A 92 25.47 -1.56 21.66
C ARG A 92 24.40 -2.59 22.07
N PHE A 93 23.15 -2.36 21.72
CA PHE A 93 22.07 -3.31 21.99
C PHE A 93 22.30 -4.67 21.29
N VAL A 94 22.82 -4.66 20.08
CA VAL A 94 23.16 -5.87 19.31
C VAL A 94 24.36 -6.60 19.93
N GLU A 95 25.36 -5.89 20.47
CA GLU A 95 26.53 -6.47 21.12
C GLU A 95 26.23 -7.02 22.53
N GLU A 96 25.39 -6.31 23.29
CA GLU A 96 25.10 -6.64 24.68
C GLU A 96 24.19 -7.87 24.86
N TYR A 97 23.21 -8.03 23.93
CA TYR A 97 22.21 -9.08 24.04
C TYR A 97 22.27 -10.09 22.89
N ASN A 98 22.04 -11.36 23.19
CA ASN A 98 21.89 -12.38 22.16
C ASN A 98 20.55 -12.22 21.42
N TYR A 99 20.38 -12.96 20.29
CA TYR A 99 19.18 -12.83 19.45
C TYR A 99 17.87 -13.06 20.21
N ALA A 100 17.81 -14.10 21.06
CA ALA A 100 16.57 -14.47 21.77
C ALA A 100 16.16 -13.38 22.77
N ASP A 101 17.11 -12.82 23.51
CA ASP A 101 16.85 -11.75 24.47
C ASP A 101 16.43 -10.47 23.76
N ARG A 102 17.11 -10.10 22.67
CA ARG A 102 16.72 -8.95 21.83
C ARG A 102 15.30 -9.08 21.32
N MET A 103 14.95 -10.23 20.75
CA MET A 103 13.61 -10.45 20.22
C MET A 103 12.56 -10.39 21.31
N SER A 104 12.83 -11.01 22.47
CA SER A 104 11.93 -10.95 23.62
C SER A 104 11.70 -9.51 24.12
N MET A 105 12.74 -8.69 24.15
CA MET A 105 12.63 -7.27 24.53
C MET A 105 11.78 -6.49 23.51
N VAL A 106 12.06 -6.63 22.23
CA VAL A 106 11.31 -5.93 21.17
C VAL A 106 9.83 -6.37 21.19
N VAL A 107 9.56 -7.66 21.35
CA VAL A 107 8.17 -8.19 21.45
C VAL A 107 7.44 -7.59 22.64
N LYS A 108 8.08 -7.46 23.77
CA LYS A 108 7.46 -6.89 25.00
C LYS A 108 7.20 -5.39 24.86
N GLU A 109 8.15 -4.63 24.34
CA GLU A 109 8.03 -3.18 24.20
C GLU A 109 6.99 -2.81 23.14
N TRP A 110 7.11 -3.38 21.94
CA TRP A 110 6.19 -3.08 20.85
C TRP A 110 4.83 -3.77 21.03
N GLY A 111 4.83 -5.06 21.35
CA GLY A 111 3.63 -5.90 21.38
C GLY A 111 2.95 -6.01 22.74
N GLY A 112 3.48 -5.39 23.80
CA GLY A 112 2.98 -5.53 25.17
C GLY A 112 1.55 -5.05 25.41
N ARG A 113 1.03 -4.19 24.52
CA ARG A 113 -0.34 -3.69 24.58
C ARG A 113 -1.40 -4.72 24.15
N VAL A 114 -1.00 -5.76 23.44
CA VAL A 114 -1.90 -6.80 22.95
C VAL A 114 -1.58 -8.10 23.65
N TYR A 115 -2.55 -8.65 24.38
CA TYR A 115 -2.40 -9.98 24.97
C TYR A 115 -2.59 -11.04 23.88
N SER A 116 -1.49 -11.67 23.50
CA SER A 116 -1.42 -12.70 22.45
C SER A 116 -0.13 -13.50 22.63
N GLU A 117 -0.03 -14.62 21.93
CA GLU A 117 1.17 -15.44 21.87
C GLU A 117 2.36 -14.67 21.30
N ASP A 118 3.48 -14.67 22.01
CA ASP A 118 4.66 -13.87 21.64
C ASP A 118 5.25 -14.28 20.29
N HIS A 119 5.15 -15.57 19.90
CA HIS A 119 5.63 -16.03 18.60
C HIS A 119 4.88 -15.40 17.40
N ILE A 120 3.60 -15.00 17.58
CA ILE A 120 2.85 -14.29 16.53
C ILE A 120 3.41 -12.87 16.36
N LYS A 121 3.72 -12.20 17.46
CA LYS A 121 4.33 -10.87 17.48
C LYS A 121 5.72 -10.90 16.87
N GLU A 122 6.51 -11.93 17.20
CA GLU A 122 7.83 -12.18 16.59
C GLU A 122 7.72 -12.33 15.07
N ALA A 123 6.75 -13.12 14.59
CA ALA A 123 6.49 -13.29 13.16
C ALA A 123 6.16 -11.96 12.47
N ILE A 124 5.38 -11.07 13.11
CA ILE A 124 5.05 -9.74 12.57
C ILE A 124 6.29 -8.85 12.50
N ILE A 125 7.13 -8.88 13.53
CA ILE A 125 8.40 -8.13 13.54
C ILE A 125 9.31 -8.61 12.40
N LEU A 126 9.45 -9.93 12.25
CA LEU A 126 10.24 -10.52 11.15
C LEU A 126 9.65 -10.18 9.77
N GLN A 127 8.33 -10.13 9.64
CA GLN A 127 7.67 -9.66 8.43
C GLN A 127 8.05 -8.22 8.08
N SER A 128 8.07 -7.34 9.07
CA SER A 128 8.42 -5.92 8.86
C SER A 128 9.88 -5.73 8.42
N CYS A 129 10.77 -6.59 8.91
CA CYS A 129 12.18 -6.60 8.45
C CYS A 129 12.30 -7.10 7.01
N GLY A 130 11.40 -7.97 6.58
CA GLY A 130 11.45 -8.60 5.27
C GLY A 130 12.59 -9.61 5.13
N GLY A 131 12.63 -10.26 3.99
CA GLY A 131 13.69 -11.19 3.60
C GLY A 131 14.59 -10.61 2.50
N VAL A 132 15.71 -11.28 2.25
CA VAL A 132 16.64 -10.90 1.20
C VAL A 132 16.05 -11.25 -0.18
N LYS A 133 16.06 -10.27 -1.09
CA LYS A 133 15.71 -10.52 -2.49
C LYS A 133 16.79 -11.41 -3.12
N ASN A 134 16.41 -12.61 -3.51
CA ASN A 134 17.33 -13.53 -4.17
C ASN A 134 17.18 -13.40 -5.69
N GLY A 135 18.19 -12.83 -6.36
CA GLY A 135 18.19 -12.65 -7.80
C GLY A 135 18.14 -13.97 -8.60
N TYR A 136 18.63 -15.07 -8.04
CA TYR A 136 18.60 -16.38 -8.69
C TYR A 136 17.21 -17.05 -8.65
N SER A 137 16.51 -16.94 -7.52
CA SER A 137 15.21 -17.60 -7.32
C SER A 137 14.01 -16.69 -7.67
N LYS A 138 14.24 -15.45 -8.06
CA LYS A 138 13.19 -14.42 -8.29
C LYS A 138 12.26 -14.22 -7.09
N THR A 139 12.68 -14.61 -5.89
CA THR A 139 11.88 -14.40 -4.68
C THR A 139 11.90 -12.92 -4.30
N SER A 140 10.72 -12.39 -3.98
CA SER A 140 10.56 -10.96 -3.70
C SER A 140 11.11 -10.52 -2.34
N GLY A 141 11.50 -11.46 -1.46
CA GLY A 141 11.88 -11.17 -0.07
C GLY A 141 10.71 -10.74 0.82
N ARG A 142 9.48 -10.68 0.29
CA ARG A 142 8.29 -10.35 1.08
C ARG A 142 7.81 -11.58 1.85
N ILE A 143 7.50 -11.39 3.11
CA ILE A 143 6.95 -12.42 3.99
C ILE A 143 5.46 -12.12 4.16
N HIS A 144 4.60 -13.03 3.78
CA HIS A 144 3.16 -12.91 3.95
C HIS A 144 2.72 -13.77 5.14
N ILE A 145 1.80 -13.25 5.97
CA ILE A 145 1.31 -13.93 7.16
C ILE A 145 -0.21 -14.11 7.07
N LEU A 146 -0.69 -15.28 7.41
CA LEU A 146 -2.10 -15.55 7.64
C LEU A 146 -2.31 -16.02 9.09
N ILE A 147 -3.03 -15.20 9.87
CA ILE A 147 -3.41 -15.50 11.25
C ILE A 147 -4.80 -16.15 11.24
N VAL A 148 -4.90 -17.39 11.63
CA VAL A 148 -6.16 -18.10 11.72
C VAL A 148 -6.47 -18.41 13.19
N GLY A 149 -7.65 -18.02 13.63
CA GLY A 149 -8.08 -18.24 15.03
C GLY A 149 -9.53 -17.93 15.25
N ASP A 150 -10.06 -18.36 16.38
CA ASP A 150 -11.46 -18.13 16.75
C ASP A 150 -11.76 -16.63 16.93
N PRO A 151 -13.02 -16.20 16.86
CA PRO A 151 -13.42 -14.86 17.26
C PRO A 151 -12.94 -14.53 18.69
N GLY A 152 -12.52 -13.30 18.91
CA GLY A 152 -12.05 -12.86 20.25
C GLY A 152 -10.59 -13.22 20.58
N THR A 153 -9.80 -13.78 19.66
CA THR A 153 -8.38 -14.10 19.87
C THR A 153 -7.43 -12.94 19.53
N ALA A 154 -7.91 -11.71 19.57
CA ALA A 154 -7.15 -10.48 19.32
C ALA A 154 -6.52 -10.34 17.92
N LYS A 155 -6.99 -11.07 16.89
CA LYS A 155 -6.44 -10.98 15.52
C LYS A 155 -6.46 -9.55 14.98
N THR A 156 -7.62 -8.89 15.03
CA THR A 156 -7.77 -7.49 14.59
C THR A 156 -6.77 -6.57 15.29
N LYS A 157 -6.58 -6.74 16.60
CA LYS A 157 -5.61 -5.94 17.36
C LYS A 157 -4.16 -6.20 16.96
N LEU A 158 -3.83 -7.43 16.58
CA LEU A 158 -2.51 -7.76 16.04
C LEU A 158 -2.30 -7.15 14.65
N LEU A 159 -3.35 -7.12 13.81
CA LEU A 159 -3.31 -6.48 12.51
C LEU A 159 -3.15 -4.95 12.63
N GLU A 160 -3.92 -4.32 13.52
CA GLU A 160 -3.77 -2.89 13.84
C GLU A 160 -2.34 -2.59 14.32
N LEU A 161 -1.82 -3.38 15.26
CA LEU A 161 -0.47 -3.25 15.77
C LEU A 161 0.60 -3.38 14.66
N ALA A 162 0.40 -4.29 13.71
CA ALA A 162 1.30 -4.45 12.57
C ALA A 162 1.32 -3.20 11.67
N THR A 163 0.18 -2.52 11.51
CA THR A 163 0.12 -1.29 10.71
C THR A 163 0.79 -0.09 11.37
N GLU A 164 0.93 -0.09 12.69
CA GLU A 164 1.60 0.98 13.42
C GLU A 164 3.12 1.01 13.22
N ILE A 165 3.73 -0.11 12.77
CA ILE A 165 5.19 -0.19 12.55
C ILE A 165 5.64 0.82 11.49
N HIS A 166 4.83 1.00 10.45
CA HIS A 166 5.17 1.91 9.35
C HIS A 166 3.93 2.69 8.89
N PRO A 167 4.01 4.05 8.83
CA PRO A 167 2.86 4.88 8.49
C PRO A 167 2.31 4.66 7.07
N GLY A 168 3.11 4.12 6.15
CA GLY A 168 2.64 3.71 4.82
C GLY A 168 1.92 2.37 4.79
N SER A 169 1.61 1.78 5.95
CA SER A 169 0.77 0.58 6.04
C SER A 169 -0.69 0.90 5.74
N ARG A 170 -1.43 -0.11 5.31
CA ARG A 170 -2.87 0.00 5.04
C ARG A 170 -3.64 -1.06 5.82
N PHE A 171 -4.82 -0.69 6.29
CA PHE A 171 -5.73 -1.60 6.99
C PHE A 171 -7.05 -1.71 6.22
N VAL A 172 -7.46 -2.92 5.91
CA VAL A 172 -8.67 -3.19 5.12
C VAL A 172 -9.52 -4.25 5.81
N GLN A 173 -10.83 -4.00 5.86
CA GLN A 173 -11.80 -5.01 6.26
C GLN A 173 -12.34 -5.69 5.00
N ALA A 174 -12.05 -6.98 4.84
CA ALA A 174 -12.32 -7.72 3.61
C ALA A 174 -13.81 -8.04 3.39
N ASP A 175 -14.62 -8.08 4.45
CA ASP A 175 -16.06 -8.33 4.38
C ASP A 175 -16.84 -7.22 3.67
N VAL A 176 -16.36 -5.97 3.77
CA VAL A 176 -16.97 -4.79 3.13
C VAL A 176 -16.16 -4.29 1.93
N ALA A 177 -14.93 -4.75 1.77
CA ALA A 177 -14.05 -4.31 0.70
C ALA A 177 -14.52 -4.82 -0.67
N SER A 178 -14.60 -3.90 -1.64
CA SER A 178 -14.80 -4.28 -3.03
C SER A 178 -13.48 -4.67 -3.68
N GLN A 179 -13.53 -5.46 -4.77
CA GLN A 179 -12.37 -5.78 -5.60
C GLN A 179 -11.64 -4.51 -6.09
N ALA A 180 -12.41 -3.50 -6.50
CA ALA A 180 -11.88 -2.20 -6.92
C ALA A 180 -11.17 -1.45 -5.79
N GLY A 181 -11.72 -1.48 -4.57
CA GLY A 181 -11.12 -0.86 -3.40
C GLY A 181 -9.83 -1.54 -2.95
N LEU A 182 -9.76 -2.87 -3.07
CA LEU A 182 -8.55 -3.62 -2.70
C LEU A 182 -7.44 -3.53 -3.74
N PHE A 183 -7.77 -3.80 -4.99
CA PHE A 183 -6.78 -3.99 -6.05
C PHE A 183 -6.68 -2.80 -6.99
N GLY A 184 -7.76 -2.02 -7.10
CA GLY A 184 -7.88 -0.93 -8.03
C GLY A 184 -8.82 -1.23 -9.18
N ALA A 185 -9.16 -0.21 -9.93
CA ALA A 185 -10.10 -0.30 -11.04
C ALA A 185 -9.78 0.67 -12.17
N CYS A 186 -10.23 0.33 -13.36
CA CYS A 186 -10.38 1.27 -14.46
C CYS A 186 -11.78 1.88 -14.38
N VAL A 187 -11.86 3.16 -14.07
CA VAL A 187 -13.10 3.92 -13.91
C VAL A 187 -13.22 5.00 -14.99
N GLN A 188 -14.45 5.37 -15.33
CA GLN A 188 -14.68 6.54 -16.14
C GLN A 188 -14.65 7.78 -15.26
N ALA A 189 -13.71 8.67 -15.50
CA ALA A 189 -13.68 10.01 -14.94
C ALA A 189 -14.00 11.02 -16.03
N GLU A 190 -14.69 12.07 -15.70
CA GLU A 190 -14.91 13.18 -16.62
C GLU A 190 -13.61 13.99 -16.72
N ASP A 191 -13.06 14.08 -17.92
CA ASP A 191 -11.94 14.97 -18.18
C ASP A 191 -12.42 16.40 -17.94
N LEU A 192 -11.92 16.97 -16.87
CA LEU A 192 -12.30 18.29 -16.45
C LEU A 192 -12.01 19.37 -17.51
N TYR A 193 -11.24 19.12 -18.56
CA TYR A 193 -10.92 20.07 -19.65
C TYR A 193 -11.86 19.97 -20.83
N THR A 194 -12.18 18.76 -21.22
CA THR A 194 -12.95 18.55 -22.42
C THR A 194 -14.43 18.25 -22.13
N GLY A 195 -14.78 18.01 -20.84
CA GLY A 195 -16.08 17.50 -20.45
C GLY A 195 -16.34 16.06 -20.95
N LYS A 196 -15.32 15.42 -21.57
CA LYS A 196 -15.44 14.07 -22.10
C LYS A 196 -15.09 13.06 -21.03
N LYS A 197 -15.81 11.96 -21.02
CA LYS A 197 -15.48 10.82 -20.15
C LYS A 197 -14.22 10.14 -20.67
N GLN A 198 -13.22 10.06 -19.80
CA GLN A 198 -11.97 9.33 -20.05
C GLN A 198 -11.82 8.19 -19.05
N TRP A 199 -11.16 7.13 -19.48
CA TRP A 199 -10.85 6.01 -18.60
C TRP A 199 -9.59 6.34 -17.79
N THR A 200 -9.68 6.18 -16.48
CA THR A 200 -8.59 6.44 -15.55
C THR A 200 -8.40 5.22 -14.66
N ILE A 201 -7.14 4.91 -14.34
CA ILE A 201 -6.80 3.83 -13.41
C ILE A 201 -6.74 4.43 -12.00
N THR A 202 -7.55 3.87 -11.11
CA THR A 202 -7.54 4.21 -9.68
C THR A 202 -6.94 3.03 -8.92
N PRO A 203 -5.81 3.19 -8.21
CA PRO A 203 -5.24 2.13 -7.39
C PRO A 203 -6.12 1.85 -6.17
N GLY A 204 -6.11 0.60 -5.71
CA GLY A 204 -6.74 0.19 -4.47
C GLY A 204 -5.74 0.19 -3.29
N GLU A 205 -6.19 -0.27 -2.13
CA GLU A 205 -5.39 -0.25 -0.89
C GLU A 205 -4.10 -1.09 -0.96
N LEU A 206 -4.12 -2.22 -1.69
CA LEU A 206 -2.91 -3.03 -1.86
C LEU A 206 -1.80 -2.31 -2.63
N PRO A 207 -2.07 -1.72 -3.82
CA PRO A 207 -1.09 -0.90 -4.52
C PRO A 207 -0.64 0.34 -3.77
N LEU A 208 -1.49 0.91 -2.90
CA LEU A 208 -1.19 2.10 -2.11
C LEU A 208 -0.35 1.80 -0.87
N ALA A 209 -0.28 0.54 -0.43
CA ALA A 209 0.54 0.16 0.70
C ALA A 209 2.03 0.26 0.34
N HIS A 210 2.80 0.87 1.24
CA HIS A 210 4.22 1.12 1.03
C HIS A 210 5.08 -0.15 1.18
N GLU A 211 6.22 -0.23 0.47
CA GLU A 211 7.07 -1.43 0.47
C GLU A 211 7.66 -1.80 1.84
N TYR A 212 7.86 -0.83 2.73
CA TYR A 212 8.30 -1.04 4.12
C TYR A 212 7.14 -1.15 5.11
N GLY A 213 5.90 -0.88 4.66
CA GLY A 213 4.70 -1.08 5.43
C GLY A 213 4.12 -2.48 5.23
N VAL A 214 2.93 -2.68 5.74
CA VAL A 214 2.13 -3.89 5.52
C VAL A 214 0.75 -3.53 5.00
N CYS A 215 0.14 -4.42 4.22
CA CYS A 215 -1.29 -4.37 3.96
C CYS A 215 -1.98 -5.39 4.87
N ALA A 216 -2.63 -4.89 5.92
CA ALA A 216 -3.39 -5.71 6.86
C ALA A 216 -4.82 -5.92 6.33
N VAL A 217 -5.23 -7.17 6.23
CA VAL A 217 -6.54 -7.55 5.70
C VAL A 217 -7.29 -8.35 6.76
N ASP A 218 -8.25 -7.74 7.43
CA ASP A 218 -9.06 -8.41 8.42
C ASP A 218 -10.27 -9.10 7.78
N GLU A 219 -10.82 -10.12 8.45
CA GLU A 219 -11.93 -10.94 7.99
C GLU A 219 -11.73 -11.53 6.57
N PHE A 220 -10.48 -11.95 6.27
CA PHE A 220 -10.07 -12.43 4.94
C PHE A 220 -10.93 -13.60 4.43
N ASN A 221 -11.44 -14.45 5.33
CA ASN A 221 -12.36 -15.53 5.00
C ASN A 221 -13.69 -15.04 4.41
N LEU A 222 -14.15 -13.83 4.78
CA LEU A 222 -15.41 -13.23 4.35
C LEU A 222 -15.28 -12.44 3.04
N TYR A 223 -14.07 -12.30 2.49
CA TYR A 223 -13.89 -11.64 1.20
C TYR A 223 -14.69 -12.34 0.08
N LYS A 224 -15.56 -11.57 -0.56
CA LYS A 224 -16.51 -12.07 -1.58
C LYS A 224 -15.97 -12.04 -3.01
N GLY A 225 -14.84 -11.33 -3.24
CA GLY A 225 -14.22 -11.21 -4.54
C GLY A 225 -13.33 -12.41 -4.89
N ASP A 226 -12.68 -12.32 -6.04
CA ASP A 226 -11.74 -13.37 -6.48
C ASP A 226 -10.44 -13.30 -5.68
N LYS A 227 -10.18 -14.36 -4.93
CA LYS A 227 -8.94 -14.49 -4.13
C LYS A 227 -7.69 -14.77 -4.97
N SER A 228 -7.85 -15.11 -6.24
CA SER A 228 -6.71 -15.35 -7.13
C SER A 228 -5.85 -14.10 -7.34
N GLU A 229 -6.45 -12.91 -7.24
CA GLU A 229 -5.72 -11.65 -7.35
C GLU A 229 -4.75 -11.43 -6.17
N PHE A 230 -5.09 -11.92 -4.97
CA PHE A 230 -4.15 -11.93 -3.84
C PHE A 230 -2.94 -12.82 -4.15
N ASN A 231 -3.14 -13.99 -4.77
CA ASN A 231 -2.03 -14.87 -5.17
C ASN A 231 -1.09 -14.13 -6.14
N ASN A 232 -1.65 -13.46 -7.16
CA ASN A 232 -0.86 -12.68 -8.10
C ASN A 232 -0.07 -11.57 -7.38
N ALA A 233 -0.72 -10.83 -6.48
CA ALA A 233 -0.08 -9.77 -5.70
C ALA A 233 1.05 -10.32 -4.82
N MET A 234 0.83 -11.46 -4.16
CA MET A 234 1.82 -12.09 -3.28
C MET A 234 3.00 -12.66 -4.04
N GLU A 235 2.77 -13.35 -5.15
CA GLU A 235 3.82 -14.01 -5.92
C GLU A 235 4.62 -13.02 -6.77
N SER A 236 3.93 -12.31 -7.66
CA SER A 236 4.58 -11.43 -8.64
C SER A 236 4.88 -10.03 -8.12
N GLY A 237 4.12 -9.53 -7.14
CA GLY A 237 4.18 -8.15 -6.67
C GLY A 237 3.49 -7.17 -7.60
N TYR A 238 2.62 -7.66 -8.46
CA TYR A 238 1.88 -6.85 -9.42
C TYR A 238 0.46 -7.35 -9.59
N ILE A 239 -0.44 -6.41 -9.86
CA ILE A 239 -1.83 -6.67 -10.26
C ILE A 239 -2.03 -6.10 -11.65
N LYS A 240 -2.69 -6.87 -12.52
CA LYS A 240 -3.06 -6.42 -13.86
C LYS A 240 -4.53 -6.05 -13.90
N ILE A 241 -4.81 -4.80 -14.23
CA ILE A 241 -6.16 -4.34 -14.52
C ILE A 241 -6.33 -4.35 -16.02
N SER A 242 -7.28 -5.17 -16.53
CA SER A 242 -7.56 -5.30 -17.96
C SER A 242 -9.05 -5.09 -18.18
N LYS A 243 -9.44 -3.88 -18.56
CA LYS A 243 -10.79 -3.56 -19.04
C LYS A 243 -10.68 -2.83 -20.37
N VAL A 244 -10.97 -1.54 -20.42
CA VAL A 244 -10.82 -0.69 -21.59
C VAL A 244 -9.37 -0.24 -21.77
N GLN A 245 -8.70 0.01 -20.66
CA GLN A 245 -7.26 0.24 -20.60
C GLN A 245 -6.62 -0.87 -19.76
N SER A 246 -5.43 -1.28 -20.15
CA SER A 246 -4.62 -2.23 -19.40
C SER A 246 -3.57 -1.47 -18.61
N ALA A 247 -3.49 -1.74 -17.33
CA ALA A 247 -2.45 -1.21 -16.47
C ALA A 247 -1.91 -2.29 -15.54
N THR A 248 -0.65 -2.16 -15.19
CA THR A 248 0.00 -2.98 -14.17
C THR A 248 0.30 -2.10 -12.96
N LEU A 249 -0.29 -2.45 -11.83
CA LEU A 249 -0.06 -1.77 -10.56
C LEU A 249 0.93 -2.59 -9.72
N LYS A 250 1.93 -1.94 -9.14
CA LYS A 250 2.82 -2.59 -8.17
C LYS A 250 2.07 -2.80 -6.86
N THR A 251 2.32 -3.93 -6.20
CA THR A 251 1.87 -4.25 -4.84
C THR A 251 3.11 -4.56 -4.00
N PRO A 252 3.83 -3.52 -3.57
CA PRO A 252 5.16 -3.70 -2.99
C PRO A 252 5.11 -4.22 -1.56
N ALA A 253 4.04 -3.94 -0.82
CA ALA A 253 3.90 -4.30 0.58
C ALA A 253 3.69 -5.80 0.80
N PRO A 254 4.22 -6.38 1.89
CA PRO A 254 3.79 -7.67 2.39
C PRO A 254 2.35 -7.61 2.91
N ILE A 255 1.66 -8.74 2.84
CA ILE A 255 0.28 -8.88 3.30
C ILE A 255 0.28 -9.64 4.64
N ILE A 256 -0.49 -9.12 5.60
CA ILE A 256 -0.86 -9.83 6.81
C ILE A 256 -2.37 -9.95 6.88
N ALA A 257 -2.90 -11.16 6.97
CA ALA A 257 -4.34 -11.39 6.93
C ALA A 257 -4.84 -12.08 8.20
N GLY A 258 -6.02 -11.67 8.66
CA GLY A 258 -6.76 -12.30 9.75
C GLY A 258 -7.97 -13.08 9.21
N ALA A 259 -8.16 -14.31 9.67
CA ALA A 259 -9.27 -15.14 9.26
C ALA A 259 -9.86 -15.92 10.42
N ASN A 260 -11.16 -16.16 10.37
CA ASN A 260 -11.83 -17.10 11.25
C ASN A 260 -11.93 -18.48 10.58
N PRO A 261 -11.77 -19.58 11.32
CA PRO A 261 -11.99 -20.91 10.76
C PRO A 261 -13.44 -21.08 10.33
N MET A 262 -13.65 -21.59 9.13
CA MET A 262 -14.99 -21.89 8.64
C MET A 262 -15.62 -23.01 9.49
N ASN A 263 -16.82 -22.78 9.98
CA ASN A 263 -17.66 -23.77 10.71
C ASN A 263 -17.15 -24.24 12.08
N GLY A 264 -16.28 -23.51 12.77
CA GLY A 264 -15.89 -23.84 14.16
C GLY A 264 -15.24 -25.22 14.34
N ASN A 265 -14.85 -25.90 13.27
CA ASN A 265 -14.32 -27.24 13.30
C ASN A 265 -12.79 -27.25 13.44
N LYS A 266 -12.28 -26.83 14.62
CA LYS A 266 -10.85 -26.88 14.98
C LYS A 266 -10.21 -28.25 14.65
N LYS A 267 -10.95 -29.35 14.81
CA LYS A 267 -10.44 -30.72 14.60
C LYS A 267 -10.05 -31.00 13.15
N LYS A 268 -10.70 -30.39 12.15
CA LYS A 268 -10.36 -30.59 10.73
C LYS A 268 -9.10 -29.87 10.32
N TRP A 269 -8.88 -28.63 10.83
CA TRP A 269 -7.66 -27.87 10.58
C TRP A 269 -6.40 -28.54 11.13
N ILE A 270 -6.49 -29.05 12.39
CA ILE A 270 -5.38 -29.76 13.05
C ILE A 270 -5.00 -31.04 12.31
N ARG A 271 -5.97 -31.71 11.63
CA ARG A 271 -5.73 -32.94 10.87
C ARG A 271 -5.31 -32.74 9.42
N GLY A 272 -5.22 -31.50 8.94
CA GLY A 272 -4.88 -31.21 7.55
C GLY A 272 -5.95 -31.61 6.53
N GLU A 273 -7.16 -31.91 6.99
CA GLU A 273 -8.28 -32.24 6.10
C GLU A 273 -8.76 -30.97 5.38
N ARG A 274 -8.92 -31.03 4.05
CA ARG A 274 -9.49 -29.92 3.26
C ARG A 274 -10.94 -29.68 3.72
N VAL A 275 -11.27 -28.41 3.98
CA VAL A 275 -12.62 -27.96 4.33
C VAL A 275 -13.31 -27.46 3.07
#